data_8a40347eb834ce91d2b2d39baf0c8427
#
_entry.id   8a40347eb834ce91d2b2d39baf0c8427
#
_cell.length_a   1.000
_cell.length_b   1.000
_cell.length_c   1.000
_cell.angle_alpha   90.00
_cell.angle_beta   90.00
_cell.angle_gamma   90.00
#
_symmetry.space_group_name_H-M   'P 1'
#
loop_
_entity.id
_entity.type
_entity.pdbx_description
1 polymer ?
#
loop_
_entity_poly.entity_id
_entity_poly.type
_entity_poly.pdbx_seq_one_letter_code
_entity_poly.pdbx_strand_id
1 'polypeptide(L)'
;MRPTKVGTLTPASSRQPTLNEGSISSLKERLGARIRRKGPISFHEWMQAALYDKREGYYCRSDLDRQGREGDYRTAPETSPLFAAAFARYFAKLFTELGSPSLWTILEAGAGSGEFARGVLRSLKSNRPDIFAATRYAIDEISPDCQARAALRLAEFSDRVEFLRIAEVAEPTANLIIFSNELIDAFAVHRVTFRHGKLRELCVGLDKTNFVWLECEPDERVVKYCQSQGLNLAENQIAEINLDAEDFIPRAASMIESGFLITVDYGAERSELLSDPQRHRGTLRAFHRHQMIDDVLAKPGEYDLTTTVDWTQIKEAGKRAGLQTVRHESLNRFLLDEGLLDEITRLVATHQSDAHALQISTSAREMIMPHGMASSFQVLAQAKSA
;
A
#
# COMPACT_ATOMS: atom_id res chain seq x y z
N MET A 1 -50.72 -10.06 -73.39
CA MET A 1 -51.34 -9.48 -72.19
C MET A 1 -50.26 -9.46 -71.06
N ARG A 2 -49.87 -8.26 -70.64
CA ARG A 2 -48.84 -8.07 -69.57
C ARG A 2 -49.54 -8.01 -68.25
N PRO A 3 -48.97 -8.63 -67.14
CA PRO A 3 -49.49 -8.42 -65.80
C PRO A 3 -48.86 -7.20 -65.15
N THR A 4 -49.68 -6.46 -64.46
CA THR A 4 -49.47 -5.23 -63.72
C THR A 4 -48.54 -5.40 -62.51
N LYS A 5 -47.61 -4.45 -62.34
CA LYS A 5 -46.75 -4.36 -61.15
C LYS A 5 -47.59 -3.86 -59.95
N VAL A 6 -47.51 -4.61 -58.85
CA VAL A 6 -47.94 -4.18 -57.50
C VAL A 6 -46.75 -3.55 -56.81
N GLY A 7 -46.91 -2.30 -56.41
CA GLY A 7 -45.90 -1.54 -55.67
C GLY A 7 -45.90 -1.92 -54.19
N THR A 8 -44.76 -2.33 -53.67
CA THR A 8 -44.54 -2.52 -52.25
C THR A 8 -44.13 -1.22 -51.59
N LEU A 9 -44.93 -0.76 -50.64
CA LEU A 9 -44.65 0.35 -49.74
C LEU A 9 -43.57 -0.08 -48.72
N THR A 10 -42.41 0.63 -48.72
CA THR A 10 -41.35 0.52 -47.71
C THR A 10 -41.78 1.27 -46.45
N PRO A 11 -41.71 0.70 -45.25
CA PRO A 11 -41.99 1.46 -44.04
C PRO A 11 -40.85 2.42 -43.72
N ALA A 12 -41.21 3.64 -43.34
CA ALA A 12 -40.31 4.69 -42.91
C ALA A 12 -39.53 4.24 -41.65
N SER A 13 -38.20 4.28 -41.73
CA SER A 13 -37.29 4.08 -40.65
C SER A 13 -37.48 5.19 -39.61
N SER A 14 -38.16 4.88 -38.49
CA SER A 14 -38.15 5.70 -37.31
C SER A 14 -36.75 5.60 -36.64
N ARG A 15 -35.90 6.58 -36.90
CA ARG A 15 -34.72 6.82 -36.09
C ARG A 15 -35.16 7.16 -34.66
N GLN A 16 -35.05 6.21 -33.76
CA GLN A 16 -35.04 6.53 -32.33
C GLN A 16 -33.83 7.43 -32.06
N PRO A 17 -33.97 8.51 -31.28
CA PRO A 17 -32.84 9.28 -30.83
C PRO A 17 -32.01 8.37 -29.90
N THR A 18 -30.78 8.06 -30.30
CA THR A 18 -29.79 7.48 -29.39
C THR A 18 -29.66 8.42 -28.23
N LEU A 19 -30.06 7.96 -27.04
CA LEU A 19 -29.74 8.58 -25.77
C LEU A 19 -28.20 8.74 -25.75
N ASN A 20 -27.77 9.98 -25.77
CA ASN A 20 -26.39 10.37 -25.57
C ASN A 20 -25.99 9.79 -24.20
N GLU A 21 -25.26 8.67 -24.17
CA GLU A 21 -24.55 8.23 -22.97
C GLU A 21 -23.65 9.40 -22.62
N GLY A 22 -24.04 10.16 -21.58
CA GLY A 22 -23.30 11.31 -21.10
C GLY A 22 -21.86 10.88 -20.89
N SER A 23 -20.93 11.49 -21.63
CA SER A 23 -19.50 11.17 -21.53
C SER A 23 -19.11 11.30 -20.07
N ILE A 24 -18.76 10.18 -19.48
CA ILE A 24 -18.38 10.11 -18.07
C ILE A 24 -17.09 10.93 -17.96
N SER A 25 -17.12 12.04 -17.21
CA SER A 25 -15.97 12.94 -17.05
C SER A 25 -14.79 12.21 -16.42
N SER A 26 -13.59 12.44 -16.96
CA SER A 26 -12.34 11.88 -16.44
C SER A 26 -12.06 12.35 -15.01
N LEU A 27 -11.22 11.62 -14.25
CA LEU A 27 -10.79 12.03 -12.92
C LEU A 27 -10.21 13.45 -12.92
N LYS A 28 -9.40 13.78 -13.92
CA LYS A 28 -8.85 15.13 -14.12
C LYS A 28 -9.95 16.18 -14.25
N GLU A 29 -10.99 15.91 -15.02
CA GLU A 29 -12.13 16.83 -15.20
C GLU A 29 -12.96 16.97 -13.91
N ARG A 30 -13.21 15.87 -13.18
CA ARG A 30 -13.93 15.89 -11.91
C ARG A 30 -13.20 16.70 -10.84
N LEU A 31 -11.88 16.47 -10.68
CA LEU A 31 -11.03 17.25 -9.77
C LEU A 31 -11.00 18.72 -10.16
N GLY A 32 -10.82 19.00 -11.46
CA GLY A 32 -10.85 20.37 -11.97
C GLY A 32 -12.17 21.10 -11.72
N ALA A 33 -13.31 20.43 -11.94
CA ALA A 33 -14.63 20.98 -11.66
C ALA A 33 -14.84 21.24 -10.16
N ARG A 34 -14.36 20.35 -9.29
CA ARG A 34 -14.39 20.51 -7.84
C ARG A 34 -13.60 21.75 -7.40
N ILE A 35 -12.37 21.89 -7.89
CA ILE A 35 -11.49 23.03 -7.56
C ILE A 35 -12.11 24.35 -8.04
N ARG A 36 -12.67 24.41 -9.25
CA ARG A 36 -13.36 25.61 -9.76
C ARG A 36 -14.56 26.01 -8.89
N ARG A 37 -15.28 25.03 -8.33
CA ARG A 37 -16.48 25.27 -7.53
C ARG A 37 -16.19 25.63 -6.09
N LYS A 38 -15.17 24.98 -5.46
CA LYS A 38 -14.93 25.07 -4.01
C LYS A 38 -13.61 25.75 -3.64
N GLY A 39 -12.77 26.09 -4.61
CA GLY A 39 -11.40 26.54 -4.40
C GLY A 39 -10.40 25.39 -4.34
N PRO A 40 -9.12 25.68 -4.05
CA PRO A 40 -8.07 24.68 -3.91
C PRO A 40 -8.44 23.57 -2.93
N ILE A 41 -7.93 22.37 -3.18
CA ILE A 41 -8.09 21.20 -2.31
C ILE A 41 -6.75 20.84 -1.67
N SER A 42 -6.75 20.20 -0.50
CA SER A 42 -5.51 19.70 0.11
C SER A 42 -4.82 18.70 -0.83
N PHE A 43 -3.50 18.56 -0.70
CA PHE A 43 -2.81 17.51 -1.44
C PHE A 43 -3.29 16.11 -1.02
N HIS A 44 -3.63 15.93 0.26
CA HIS A 44 -4.25 14.70 0.77
C HIS A 44 -5.51 14.35 -0.04
N GLU A 45 -6.46 15.28 -0.21
CA GLU A 45 -7.67 15.02 -0.99
C GLU A 45 -7.36 14.69 -2.46
N TRP A 46 -6.37 15.40 -3.05
CA TRP A 46 -5.95 15.16 -4.42
C TRP A 46 -5.27 13.78 -4.57
N MET A 47 -4.33 13.42 -3.67
CA MET A 47 -3.62 12.15 -3.67
C MET A 47 -4.59 10.98 -3.42
N GLN A 48 -5.53 11.16 -2.48
CA GLN A 48 -6.59 10.19 -2.22
C GLN A 48 -7.41 9.89 -3.49
N ALA A 49 -7.78 10.90 -4.24
CA ALA A 49 -8.50 10.73 -5.50
C ALA A 49 -7.59 10.10 -6.57
N ALA A 50 -6.33 10.55 -6.70
CA ALA A 50 -5.39 10.04 -7.69
C ALA A 50 -5.07 8.55 -7.49
N LEU A 51 -4.97 8.09 -6.24
CA LEU A 51 -4.64 6.70 -5.92
C LEU A 51 -5.87 5.80 -5.80
N TYR A 52 -6.99 6.31 -5.23
CA TYR A 52 -8.08 5.47 -4.73
C TYR A 52 -9.46 5.81 -5.29
N ASP A 53 -9.60 6.72 -6.29
CA ASP A 53 -10.87 6.87 -7.00
C ASP A 53 -11.32 5.52 -7.54
N LYS A 54 -12.58 5.14 -7.24
CA LYS A 54 -13.13 3.80 -7.54
C LYS A 54 -13.07 3.41 -9.02
N ARG A 55 -12.94 4.38 -9.93
CA ARG A 55 -12.99 4.17 -11.38
C ARG A 55 -11.65 4.39 -12.06
N GLU A 56 -10.93 5.43 -11.65
CA GLU A 56 -9.73 5.89 -12.34
C GLU A 56 -8.54 6.10 -11.39
N GLY A 57 -8.71 5.78 -10.08
CA GLY A 57 -7.59 5.80 -9.12
C GLY A 57 -6.56 4.73 -9.44
N TYR A 58 -5.30 5.09 -9.30
CA TYR A 58 -4.17 4.23 -9.68
C TYR A 58 -4.29 2.79 -9.16
N TYR A 59 -4.63 2.59 -7.88
CA TYR A 59 -4.81 1.25 -7.31
C TYR A 59 -6.14 0.58 -7.64
N CYS A 60 -7.16 1.31 -8.11
CA CYS A 60 -8.50 0.79 -8.38
C CYS A 60 -8.73 0.44 -9.87
N ARG A 61 -7.89 0.92 -10.79
CA ARG A 61 -7.99 0.64 -12.22
C ARG A 61 -7.61 -0.80 -12.55
N SER A 62 -8.37 -1.45 -13.43
CA SER A 62 -8.10 -2.80 -13.92
C SER A 62 -7.27 -2.84 -15.20
N ASP A 63 -7.13 -1.71 -15.90
CA ASP A 63 -6.44 -1.58 -17.19
C ASP A 63 -4.94 -1.24 -17.05
N LEU A 64 -4.45 -1.01 -15.83
CA LEU A 64 -3.03 -0.79 -15.55
C LEU A 64 -2.36 -2.11 -15.17
N ASP A 65 -1.34 -2.47 -15.89
CA ASP A 65 -0.40 -3.51 -15.45
C ASP A 65 0.64 -2.87 -14.52
N ARG A 66 0.29 -2.85 -13.21
CA ARG A 66 1.09 -2.17 -12.18
C ARG A 66 2.29 -2.98 -11.70
N GLN A 67 2.19 -4.29 -11.82
CA GLN A 67 3.10 -5.26 -11.19
C GLN A 67 3.90 -6.03 -12.25
N GLY A 68 5.15 -6.37 -11.94
CA GLY A 68 5.97 -7.22 -12.80
C GLY A 68 6.96 -6.47 -13.70
N ARG A 69 7.43 -7.15 -14.75
CA ARG A 69 8.50 -6.61 -15.61
C ARG A 69 8.11 -5.39 -16.42
N GLU A 70 6.84 -5.27 -16.78
CA GLU A 70 6.29 -4.18 -17.59
C GLU A 70 5.47 -3.19 -16.74
N GLY A 71 5.32 -3.45 -15.44
CA GLY A 71 4.58 -2.61 -14.49
C GLY A 71 5.38 -1.40 -14.00
N ASP A 72 4.78 -0.64 -13.09
CA ASP A 72 5.39 0.58 -12.54
C ASP A 72 6.34 0.28 -11.38
N TYR A 73 6.12 -0.83 -10.66
CA TYR A 73 6.97 -1.25 -9.52
C TYR A 73 7.04 -2.77 -9.39
N ARG A 74 7.99 -3.23 -8.58
CA ARG A 74 8.12 -4.62 -8.13
C ARG A 74 8.27 -4.63 -6.63
N THR A 75 7.36 -5.29 -5.94
CA THR A 75 7.49 -5.50 -4.50
C THR A 75 8.34 -6.74 -4.19
N ALA A 76 8.95 -6.76 -3.00
CA ALA A 76 9.75 -7.90 -2.56
C ALA A 76 8.98 -9.24 -2.57
N PRO A 77 7.70 -9.32 -2.16
CA PRO A 77 6.90 -10.55 -2.25
C PRO A 77 6.71 -11.08 -3.68
N GLU A 78 6.61 -10.19 -4.65
CA GLU A 78 6.38 -10.55 -6.05
C GLU A 78 7.64 -11.01 -6.78
N THR A 79 8.79 -10.56 -6.30
CA THR A 79 10.07 -10.89 -6.91
C THR A 79 10.67 -12.19 -6.41
N SER A 80 10.31 -12.64 -5.20
CA SER A 80 10.95 -13.83 -4.62
C SER A 80 10.11 -14.56 -3.57
N PRO A 81 10.00 -15.89 -3.65
CA PRO A 81 9.40 -16.72 -2.60
C PRO A 81 10.17 -16.67 -1.27
N LEU A 82 11.41 -16.18 -1.29
CA LEU A 82 12.27 -16.07 -0.11
C LEU A 82 11.71 -15.10 0.93
N PHE A 83 11.12 -14.00 0.50
CA PHE A 83 10.51 -13.00 1.37
C PHE A 83 9.38 -13.63 2.19
N ALA A 84 8.41 -14.26 1.54
CA ALA A 84 7.29 -14.91 2.20
C ALA A 84 7.74 -16.07 3.10
N ALA A 85 8.78 -16.83 2.72
CA ALA A 85 9.33 -17.91 3.52
C ALA A 85 9.99 -17.41 4.82
N ALA A 86 10.73 -16.29 4.77
CA ALA A 86 11.31 -15.68 5.96
C ALA A 86 10.22 -15.19 6.92
N PHE A 87 9.19 -14.51 6.42
CA PHE A 87 8.07 -14.10 7.25
C PHE A 87 7.25 -15.28 7.78
N ALA A 88 7.08 -16.37 7.04
CA ALA A 88 6.43 -17.57 7.54
C ALA A 88 7.20 -18.19 8.73
N ARG A 89 8.54 -18.15 8.72
CA ARG A 89 9.37 -18.56 9.85
C ARG A 89 9.20 -17.62 11.05
N TYR A 90 9.17 -16.33 10.80
CA TYR A 90 8.92 -15.34 11.85
C TYR A 90 7.53 -15.52 12.47
N PHE A 91 6.49 -15.66 11.66
CA PHE A 91 5.13 -15.93 12.13
C PHE A 91 5.06 -17.24 12.94
N ALA A 92 5.81 -18.27 12.55
CA ALA A 92 5.89 -19.50 13.35
C ALA A 92 6.54 -19.30 14.74
N LYS A 93 7.51 -18.38 14.87
CA LYS A 93 8.07 -17.99 16.18
C LYS A 93 7.00 -17.26 17.00
N LEU A 94 6.30 -16.27 16.39
CA LEU A 94 5.23 -15.53 17.05
C LEU A 94 4.06 -16.42 17.48
N PHE A 95 3.71 -17.43 16.68
CA PHE A 95 2.73 -18.45 17.05
C PHE A 95 3.13 -19.17 18.37
N THR A 96 4.41 -19.50 18.51
CA THR A 96 4.93 -20.11 19.72
C THR A 96 4.92 -19.13 20.91
N GLU A 97 5.27 -17.85 20.68
CA GLU A 97 5.19 -16.79 21.70
C GLU A 97 3.76 -16.55 22.19
N LEU A 98 2.75 -16.73 21.32
CA LEU A 98 1.32 -16.67 21.66
C LEU A 98 0.84 -17.94 22.43
N GLY A 99 1.73 -18.88 22.77
CA GLY A 99 1.37 -20.09 23.50
C GLY A 99 0.86 -21.22 22.62
N SER A 100 1.15 -21.21 21.33
CA SER A 100 0.72 -22.23 20.37
C SER A 100 -0.80 -22.45 20.37
N PRO A 101 -1.61 -21.44 20.07
CA PRO A 101 -3.06 -21.51 20.14
C PRO A 101 -3.63 -22.52 19.14
N SER A 102 -4.79 -23.10 19.45
CA SER A 102 -5.50 -24.00 18.53
C SER A 102 -6.04 -23.30 17.28
N LEU A 103 -6.19 -21.96 17.36
CA LEU A 103 -6.59 -21.09 16.25
C LEU A 103 -5.91 -19.74 16.42
N TRP A 104 -5.38 -19.22 15.33
CA TRP A 104 -4.85 -17.87 15.22
C TRP A 104 -5.13 -17.31 13.83
N THR A 105 -5.02 -16.00 13.69
CA THR A 105 -5.31 -15.31 12.44
C THR A 105 -4.13 -14.45 12.00
N ILE A 106 -3.75 -14.56 10.74
CA ILE A 106 -2.88 -13.62 10.05
C ILE A 106 -3.78 -12.75 9.17
N LEU A 107 -3.80 -11.44 9.39
CA LEU A 107 -4.52 -10.46 8.57
C LEU A 107 -3.50 -9.65 7.79
N GLU A 108 -3.56 -9.71 6.46
CA GLU A 108 -2.74 -8.91 5.57
C GLU A 108 -3.52 -7.69 5.07
N ALA A 109 -3.02 -6.50 5.40
CA ALA A 109 -3.57 -5.23 4.93
C ALA A 109 -2.81 -4.78 3.68
N GLY A 110 -3.56 -4.51 2.59
CA GLY A 110 -2.97 -4.16 1.30
C GLY A 110 -2.32 -5.35 0.60
N ALA A 111 -3.01 -6.49 0.54
CA ALA A 111 -2.45 -7.76 0.04
C ALA A 111 -2.16 -7.78 -1.47
N GLY A 112 -2.59 -6.76 -2.22
CA GLY A 112 -2.43 -6.72 -3.66
C GLY A 112 -2.97 -7.98 -4.33
N SER A 113 -2.14 -8.63 -5.13
CA SER A 113 -2.51 -9.85 -5.85
C SER A 113 -2.50 -11.14 -5.01
N GLY A 114 -2.20 -11.07 -3.69
CA GLY A 114 -2.17 -12.21 -2.78
C GLY A 114 -0.94 -13.12 -2.91
N GLU A 115 0.14 -12.65 -3.52
CA GLU A 115 1.36 -13.45 -3.70
C GLU A 115 2.05 -13.75 -2.37
N PHE A 116 2.12 -12.76 -1.47
CA PHE A 116 2.69 -12.95 -0.15
C PHE A 116 1.88 -13.96 0.68
N ALA A 117 0.54 -13.79 0.74
CA ALA A 117 -0.36 -14.73 1.40
C ALA A 117 -0.13 -16.17 0.93
N ARG A 118 -0.08 -16.37 -0.41
CA ARG A 118 0.20 -17.68 -1.01
C ARG A 118 1.54 -18.26 -0.58
N GLY A 119 2.58 -17.41 -0.62
CA GLY A 119 3.94 -17.79 -0.22
C GLY A 119 4.02 -18.23 1.25
N VAL A 120 3.41 -17.44 2.15
CA VAL A 120 3.34 -17.75 3.59
C VAL A 120 2.58 -19.05 3.82
N LEU A 121 1.38 -19.21 3.25
CA LEU A 121 0.56 -20.41 3.43
C LEU A 121 1.24 -21.67 2.89
N ARG A 122 1.89 -21.59 1.72
CA ARG A 122 2.69 -22.70 1.17
C ARG A 122 3.87 -23.05 2.05
N SER A 123 4.59 -22.05 2.56
CA SER A 123 5.74 -22.25 3.45
C SER A 123 5.30 -22.91 4.76
N LEU A 124 4.23 -22.43 5.41
CA LEU A 124 3.66 -23.03 6.61
C LEU A 124 3.19 -24.47 6.34
N LYS A 125 2.44 -24.70 5.26
CA LYS A 125 1.95 -26.03 4.89
C LYS A 125 3.08 -27.06 4.73
N SER A 126 4.19 -26.63 4.14
CA SER A 126 5.35 -27.48 3.84
C SER A 126 6.22 -27.74 5.04
N ASN A 127 6.50 -26.68 5.84
CA ASN A 127 7.53 -26.71 6.87
C ASN A 127 6.97 -26.83 8.29
N ARG A 128 5.73 -26.40 8.52
CA ARG A 128 5.06 -26.38 9.82
C ARG A 128 3.55 -26.71 9.67
N PRO A 129 3.24 -27.96 9.27
CA PRO A 129 1.85 -28.39 9.04
C PRO A 129 0.97 -28.27 10.30
N ASP A 130 1.56 -28.34 11.50
CA ASP A 130 0.91 -28.11 12.77
C ASP A 130 0.38 -26.67 12.88
N ILE A 131 1.22 -25.68 12.59
CA ILE A 131 0.83 -24.26 12.59
C ILE A 131 -0.14 -23.96 11.45
N PHE A 132 0.13 -24.52 10.25
CA PHE A 132 -0.77 -24.36 9.11
C PHE A 132 -2.20 -24.83 9.41
N ALA A 133 -2.35 -25.93 10.16
CA ALA A 133 -3.67 -26.43 10.56
C ALA A 133 -4.43 -25.45 11.46
N ALA A 134 -3.72 -24.71 12.33
CA ALA A 134 -4.29 -23.71 13.21
C ALA A 134 -4.49 -22.33 12.56
N THR A 135 -3.98 -22.11 11.32
CA THR A 135 -3.96 -20.80 10.68
C THR A 135 -5.27 -20.48 9.97
N ARG A 136 -5.82 -19.28 10.21
CA ARG A 136 -6.73 -18.53 9.34
C ARG A 136 -5.97 -17.37 8.71
N TYR A 137 -6.33 -17.02 7.49
CA TYR A 137 -5.69 -15.92 6.78
C TYR A 137 -6.78 -14.95 6.29
N ALA A 138 -6.70 -13.70 6.74
CA ALA A 138 -7.63 -12.65 6.35
C ALA A 138 -6.93 -11.65 5.43
N ILE A 139 -7.65 -11.10 4.47
CA ILE A 139 -7.14 -10.13 3.50
C ILE A 139 -8.01 -8.88 3.53
N ASP A 140 -7.39 -7.72 3.80
CA ASP A 140 -7.98 -6.40 3.55
C ASP A 140 -7.31 -5.78 2.32
N GLU A 141 -8.02 -5.77 1.21
CA GLU A 141 -7.58 -5.18 -0.06
C GLU A 141 -8.69 -4.26 -0.59
N ILE A 142 -8.32 -3.04 -1.00
CA ILE A 142 -9.29 -2.04 -1.47
C ILE A 142 -9.64 -2.21 -2.95
N SER A 143 -8.70 -2.71 -3.75
CA SER A 143 -8.84 -2.86 -5.19
C SER A 143 -9.68 -4.09 -5.54
N PRO A 144 -10.85 -3.95 -6.19
CA PRO A 144 -11.65 -5.11 -6.60
C PRO A 144 -10.93 -6.05 -7.57
N ASP A 145 -10.08 -5.50 -8.43
CA ASP A 145 -9.26 -6.29 -9.36
C ASP A 145 -8.20 -7.11 -8.62
N CYS A 146 -7.50 -6.50 -7.65
CA CYS A 146 -6.55 -7.21 -6.81
C CYS A 146 -7.24 -8.28 -5.95
N GLN A 147 -8.41 -8.00 -5.38
CA GLN A 147 -9.21 -9.01 -4.67
C GLN A 147 -9.54 -10.21 -5.55
N ALA A 148 -10.00 -9.97 -6.79
CA ALA A 148 -10.32 -11.05 -7.72
C ALA A 148 -9.09 -11.90 -8.07
N ARG A 149 -7.94 -11.25 -8.32
CA ARG A 149 -6.66 -11.94 -8.57
C ARG A 149 -6.19 -12.73 -7.34
N ALA A 150 -6.28 -12.15 -6.15
CA ALA A 150 -5.93 -12.82 -4.91
C ALA A 150 -6.83 -14.03 -4.65
N ALA A 151 -8.14 -13.93 -4.87
CA ALA A 151 -9.07 -15.05 -4.73
C ALA A 151 -8.72 -16.22 -5.67
N LEU A 152 -8.39 -15.93 -6.93
CA LEU A 152 -7.95 -16.95 -7.88
C LEU A 152 -6.61 -17.59 -7.46
N ARG A 153 -5.64 -16.76 -7.03
CA ARG A 153 -4.32 -17.22 -6.63
C ARG A 153 -4.34 -18.07 -5.37
N LEU A 154 -5.27 -17.79 -4.47
CA LEU A 154 -5.43 -18.47 -3.18
C LEU A 154 -6.50 -19.57 -3.20
N ALA A 155 -7.01 -19.95 -4.38
CA ALA A 155 -8.07 -20.96 -4.52
C ALA A 155 -7.74 -22.31 -3.82
N GLU A 156 -6.44 -22.71 -3.80
CA GLU A 156 -5.97 -23.92 -3.10
C GLU A 156 -6.08 -23.82 -1.55
N PHE A 157 -6.34 -22.64 -1.01
CA PHE A 157 -6.47 -22.32 0.42
C PHE A 157 -7.83 -21.69 0.76
N SER A 158 -8.83 -21.83 -0.12
CA SER A 158 -10.14 -21.20 0.04
C SER A 158 -10.90 -21.61 1.30
N ASP A 159 -10.52 -22.75 1.92
CA ASP A 159 -11.07 -23.23 3.19
C ASP A 159 -10.60 -22.43 4.42
N ARG A 160 -9.59 -21.58 4.26
CA ARG A 160 -8.95 -20.84 5.36
C ARG A 160 -8.63 -19.38 5.05
N VAL A 161 -8.90 -18.92 3.84
CA VAL A 161 -8.73 -17.52 3.43
C VAL A 161 -10.07 -16.81 3.39
N GLU A 162 -10.15 -15.64 4.00
CA GLU A 162 -11.32 -14.76 3.94
C GLU A 162 -10.93 -13.35 3.54
N PHE A 163 -11.87 -12.62 2.93
CA PHE A 163 -11.72 -11.21 2.61
C PHE A 163 -12.58 -10.39 3.56
N LEU A 164 -11.97 -9.39 4.19
CA LEU A 164 -12.67 -8.50 5.12
C LEU A 164 -12.20 -7.05 4.94
N ARG A 165 -12.86 -6.12 5.61
CA ARG A 165 -12.39 -4.74 5.71
C ARG A 165 -12.04 -4.42 7.15
N ILE A 166 -10.79 -4.01 7.39
CA ILE A 166 -10.32 -3.58 8.72
C ILE A 166 -11.26 -2.55 9.33
N ALA A 167 -11.79 -1.62 8.51
CA ALA A 167 -12.73 -0.60 8.96
C ALA A 167 -14.06 -1.15 9.50
N GLU A 168 -14.44 -2.38 9.13
CA GLU A 168 -15.75 -2.98 9.45
C GLU A 168 -15.67 -3.99 10.62
N VAL A 169 -14.47 -4.39 11.05
CA VAL A 169 -14.29 -5.33 12.17
C VAL A 169 -14.64 -4.65 13.49
N ALA A 170 -15.65 -5.13 14.20
CA ALA A 170 -16.16 -4.50 15.41
C ALA A 170 -15.42 -4.96 16.68
N GLU A 171 -15.09 -6.24 16.77
CA GLU A 171 -14.58 -6.86 17.98
C GLU A 171 -13.10 -7.20 17.88
N PRO A 172 -12.34 -7.04 18.97
CA PRO A 172 -10.95 -7.46 19.02
C PRO A 172 -10.84 -8.99 18.92
N THR A 173 -9.72 -9.44 18.39
CA THR A 173 -9.42 -10.85 18.13
C THR A 173 -8.16 -11.24 18.89
N ALA A 174 -8.22 -12.34 19.64
CA ALA A 174 -7.05 -12.93 20.27
C ALA A 174 -6.18 -13.68 19.26
N ASN A 175 -4.88 -13.72 19.49
CA ASN A 175 -3.90 -14.39 18.65
C ASN A 175 -3.92 -13.88 17.20
N LEU A 176 -3.98 -12.56 17.04
CA LEU A 176 -4.04 -11.88 15.76
C LEU A 176 -2.67 -11.30 15.38
N ILE A 177 -2.19 -11.63 14.20
CA ILE A 177 -1.12 -10.87 13.54
C ILE A 177 -1.75 -10.02 12.45
N ILE A 178 -1.53 -8.70 12.51
CA ILE A 178 -1.81 -7.79 11.40
C ILE A 178 -0.48 -7.48 10.71
N PHE A 179 -0.41 -7.73 9.42
CA PHE A 179 0.78 -7.52 8.60
C PHE A 179 0.48 -6.56 7.45
N SER A 180 1.41 -5.65 7.18
CA SER A 180 1.38 -4.80 5.98
C SER A 180 2.77 -4.68 5.37
N ASN A 181 2.83 -4.64 4.04
CA ASN A 181 4.05 -4.40 3.27
C ASN A 181 3.77 -3.37 2.19
N GLU A 182 4.54 -2.28 2.15
CA GLU A 182 4.35 -1.19 1.20
C GLU A 182 2.88 -0.71 1.16
N LEU A 183 2.37 -0.36 2.34
CA LEU A 183 1.00 0.12 2.52
C LEU A 183 0.98 1.57 2.99
N ILE A 184 1.81 1.92 3.98
CA ILE A 184 1.75 3.22 4.64
C ILE A 184 2.37 4.31 3.77
N ASP A 185 3.36 3.98 2.96
CA ASP A 185 3.98 4.87 1.99
C ASP A 185 3.01 5.38 0.92
N ALA A 186 1.97 4.57 0.62
CA ALA A 186 0.92 4.88 -0.33
C ALA A 186 -0.29 5.62 0.29
N PHE A 187 -0.34 5.82 1.60
CA PHE A 187 -1.41 6.60 2.22
C PHE A 187 -1.34 8.06 1.77
N ALA A 188 -2.52 8.66 1.59
CA ALA A 188 -2.59 10.07 1.22
C ALA A 188 -2.02 10.97 2.33
N VAL A 189 -1.29 12.00 1.95
CA VAL A 189 -0.60 12.89 2.88
C VAL A 189 -0.99 14.35 2.69
N HIS A 190 -0.96 15.10 3.77
CA HIS A 190 -0.89 16.54 3.71
C HIS A 190 0.57 16.96 3.48
N ARG A 191 0.80 18.04 2.74
CA ARG A 191 2.13 18.60 2.56
C ARG A 191 2.17 19.99 3.18
N VAL A 192 3.08 20.20 4.11
CA VAL A 192 3.22 21.47 4.80
C VAL A 192 4.58 22.09 4.53
N THR A 193 4.65 23.41 4.63
CA THR A 193 5.89 24.17 4.56
C THR A 193 5.89 25.29 5.60
N PHE A 194 7.08 25.78 5.98
CA PHE A 194 7.22 26.90 6.88
C PHE A 194 7.72 28.11 6.08
N ARG A 195 6.92 29.19 6.05
CA ARG A 195 7.25 30.41 5.31
C ARG A 195 6.89 31.67 6.08
N HIS A 196 7.81 32.59 6.12
CA HIS A 196 7.61 33.90 6.78
C HIS A 196 7.11 33.77 8.22
N GLY A 197 7.66 32.80 8.96
CA GLY A 197 7.29 32.54 10.34
C GLY A 197 5.95 31.84 10.55
N LYS A 198 5.35 31.25 9.50
CA LYS A 198 4.06 30.57 9.56
C LYS A 198 4.08 29.20 8.89
N LEU A 199 3.35 28.25 9.48
CA LEU A 199 3.02 26.99 8.84
C LEU A 199 2.00 27.25 7.71
N ARG A 200 2.26 26.71 6.53
CA ARG A 200 1.37 26.76 5.35
C ARG A 200 1.16 25.35 4.84
N GLU A 201 0.01 25.09 4.23
CA GLU A 201 -0.28 23.82 3.55
C GLU A 201 -0.13 23.99 2.04
N LEU A 202 0.52 23.04 1.38
CA LEU A 202 0.62 22.96 -0.07
C LEU A 202 -0.61 22.25 -0.63
N CYS A 203 -1.52 23.05 -1.16
CA CYS A 203 -2.76 22.60 -1.77
C CYS A 203 -2.63 22.50 -3.29
N VAL A 204 -3.62 21.84 -3.91
CA VAL A 204 -3.74 21.75 -5.36
C VAL A 204 -4.82 22.69 -5.86
N GLY A 205 -4.42 23.61 -6.73
CA GLY A 205 -5.30 24.54 -7.44
C GLY A 205 -5.27 24.34 -8.94
N LEU A 206 -5.82 25.28 -9.68
CA LEU A 206 -5.83 25.28 -11.15
C LEU A 206 -5.23 26.58 -11.71
N ASP A 207 -4.34 26.41 -12.68
CA ASP A 207 -4.04 27.44 -13.68
C ASP A 207 -4.59 26.97 -15.03
N LYS A 208 -5.69 27.61 -15.48
CA LYS A 208 -6.46 27.19 -16.65
C LYS A 208 -6.98 25.74 -16.50
N THR A 209 -6.30 24.78 -17.09
CA THR A 209 -6.63 23.34 -17.06
C THR A 209 -5.57 22.49 -16.35
N ASN A 210 -4.46 23.11 -15.91
CA ASN A 210 -3.37 22.42 -15.25
C ASN A 210 -3.50 22.53 -13.74
N PHE A 211 -3.22 21.45 -13.05
CA PHE A 211 -3.10 21.46 -11.60
C PHE A 211 -1.79 22.16 -11.21
N VAL A 212 -1.85 23.00 -10.18
CA VAL A 212 -0.70 23.75 -9.67
C VAL A 212 -0.68 23.73 -8.16
N TRP A 213 0.52 23.85 -7.59
CA TRP A 213 0.68 24.00 -6.16
C TRP A 213 0.31 25.42 -5.71
N LEU A 214 -0.48 25.51 -4.65
CA LEU A 214 -0.86 26.76 -4.00
C LEU A 214 -0.64 26.66 -2.49
N GLU A 215 -0.26 27.76 -1.86
CA GLU A 215 -0.18 27.82 -0.40
C GLU A 215 -1.55 28.21 0.17
N CYS A 216 -2.00 27.43 1.14
CA CYS A 216 -3.25 27.63 1.87
C CYS A 216 -2.99 27.70 3.37
N GLU A 217 -3.99 28.15 4.13
CA GLU A 217 -4.00 27.93 5.58
C GLU A 217 -4.14 26.41 5.82
N PRO A 218 -3.36 25.84 6.74
CA PRO A 218 -3.40 24.40 7.01
C PRO A 218 -4.73 23.99 7.65
N ASP A 219 -5.15 22.73 7.38
CA ASP A 219 -6.24 22.10 8.09
C ASP A 219 -6.00 22.07 9.62
N GLU A 220 -7.05 22.19 10.42
CA GLU A 220 -6.92 22.23 11.88
C GLU A 220 -6.31 20.94 12.46
N ARG A 221 -6.60 19.76 11.89
CA ARG A 221 -5.97 18.48 12.30
C ARG A 221 -4.48 18.50 12.03
N VAL A 222 -4.07 19.04 10.88
CA VAL A 222 -2.64 19.20 10.51
C VAL A 222 -1.93 20.10 11.50
N VAL A 223 -2.51 21.26 11.83
CA VAL A 223 -1.94 22.19 12.82
C VAL A 223 -1.78 21.52 14.18
N LYS A 224 -2.86 20.86 14.67
CA LYS A 224 -2.84 20.14 15.96
C LYS A 224 -1.79 19.05 15.98
N TYR A 225 -1.70 18.26 14.89
CA TYR A 225 -0.68 17.22 14.77
C TYR A 225 0.73 17.83 14.81
N CYS A 226 1.03 18.82 13.98
CA CYS A 226 2.36 19.47 13.97
C CYS A 226 2.75 20.02 15.34
N GLN A 227 1.80 20.65 16.04
CA GLN A 227 2.03 21.17 17.40
C GLN A 227 2.28 20.06 18.42
N SER A 228 1.44 19.01 18.42
CA SER A 228 1.55 17.88 19.35
C SER A 228 2.85 17.11 19.18
N GLN A 229 3.37 17.07 17.96
CA GLN A 229 4.62 16.40 17.60
C GLN A 229 5.85 17.31 17.73
N GLY A 230 5.68 18.59 18.09
CA GLY A 230 6.76 19.54 18.16
C GLY A 230 7.51 19.71 16.83
N LEU A 231 6.82 19.61 15.70
CA LEU A 231 7.43 19.71 14.38
C LEU A 231 7.99 21.13 14.18
N ASN A 232 9.29 21.20 13.97
CA ASN A 232 10.00 22.46 13.73
C ASN A 232 10.67 22.41 12.35
N LEU A 233 10.03 23.04 11.38
CA LEU A 233 10.53 23.11 10.01
C LEU A 233 11.39 24.33 9.80
N ALA A 234 12.48 24.19 9.04
CA ALA A 234 13.26 25.31 8.56
C ALA A 234 12.49 26.14 7.52
N GLU A 235 12.94 27.37 7.27
CA GLU A 235 12.33 28.24 6.25
C GLU A 235 12.35 27.56 4.88
N ASN A 236 11.19 27.49 4.21
CA ASN A 236 10.92 26.81 2.94
C ASN A 236 11.08 25.27 2.96
N GLN A 237 11.30 24.66 4.11
CA GLN A 237 11.28 23.21 4.21
C GLN A 237 9.88 22.66 4.00
N ILE A 238 9.77 21.53 3.31
CA ILE A 238 8.51 20.81 3.08
C ILE A 238 8.56 19.50 3.88
N ALA A 239 7.42 19.16 4.49
CA ALA A 239 7.22 17.85 5.14
C ALA A 239 5.88 17.27 4.74
N GLU A 240 5.82 15.96 4.62
CA GLU A 240 4.61 15.18 4.47
C GLU A 240 4.05 14.80 5.85
N ILE A 241 2.76 15.02 6.05
CA ILE A 241 2.02 14.68 7.27
C ILE A 241 1.00 13.59 6.93
N ASN A 242 1.24 12.39 7.43
CA ASN A 242 0.42 11.22 7.16
C ASN A 242 -0.62 11.03 8.27
N LEU A 243 -1.77 11.72 8.18
CA LEU A 243 -2.85 11.57 9.15
C LEU A 243 -3.62 10.26 8.98
N ASP A 244 -3.59 9.66 7.79
CA ASP A 244 -4.22 8.36 7.54
C ASP A 244 -3.47 7.24 8.29
N ALA A 245 -2.15 7.32 8.40
CA ALA A 245 -1.38 6.41 9.26
C ALA A 245 -1.69 6.62 10.75
N GLU A 246 -1.89 7.87 11.17
CA GLU A 246 -2.29 8.23 12.53
C GLU A 246 -3.66 7.65 12.91
N ASP A 247 -4.55 7.47 11.93
CA ASP A 247 -5.85 6.83 12.12
C ASP A 247 -5.76 5.29 11.97
N PHE A 248 -4.95 4.78 11.04
CA PHE A 248 -4.82 3.35 10.74
C PHE A 248 -4.19 2.56 11.90
N ILE A 249 -3.09 3.03 12.47
CA ILE A 249 -2.35 2.30 13.52
C ILE A 249 -3.21 2.05 14.77
N PRO A 250 -3.91 3.05 15.35
CA PRO A 250 -4.83 2.80 16.47
C PRO A 250 -5.99 1.89 16.08
N ARG A 251 -6.49 2.00 14.85
CA ARG A 251 -7.55 1.13 14.35
C ARG A 251 -7.09 -0.32 14.26
N ALA A 252 -5.93 -0.59 13.69
CA ALA A 252 -5.32 -1.91 13.66
C ALA A 252 -5.08 -2.45 15.09
N ALA A 253 -4.50 -1.62 15.97
CA ALA A 253 -4.27 -1.98 17.36
C ALA A 253 -5.55 -2.32 18.13
N SER A 254 -6.68 -1.65 17.82
CA SER A 254 -7.97 -1.92 18.47
C SER A 254 -8.53 -3.30 18.12
N MET A 255 -8.15 -3.88 16.98
CA MET A 255 -8.54 -5.23 16.57
C MET A 255 -7.76 -6.33 17.28
N ILE A 256 -6.60 -6.00 17.84
CA ILE A 256 -5.73 -6.96 18.52
C ILE A 256 -6.12 -6.99 20.00
N GLU A 257 -6.64 -8.13 20.47
CA GLU A 257 -6.75 -8.44 21.89
C GLU A 257 -5.39 -8.90 22.43
N SER A 258 -4.79 -9.90 21.76
CA SER A 258 -3.42 -10.35 21.96
C SER A 258 -2.78 -10.68 20.61
N GLY A 259 -1.54 -10.26 20.39
CA GLY A 259 -0.89 -10.50 19.10
C GLY A 259 0.06 -9.38 18.67
N PHE A 260 0.19 -9.19 17.36
CA PHE A 260 1.22 -8.33 16.80
C PHE A 260 0.69 -7.48 15.63
N LEU A 261 1.19 -6.25 15.55
CA LEU A 261 1.12 -5.41 14.34
C LEU A 261 2.53 -5.35 13.73
N ILE A 262 2.65 -5.78 12.48
CA ILE A 262 3.93 -5.85 11.77
C ILE A 262 3.81 -5.00 10.51
N THR A 263 4.68 -4.01 10.40
CA THR A 263 4.74 -3.10 9.25
C THR A 263 6.09 -3.23 8.57
N VAL A 264 6.08 -3.44 7.26
CA VAL A 264 7.28 -3.43 6.41
C VAL A 264 7.11 -2.31 5.40
N ASP A 265 8.04 -1.35 5.44
CA ASP A 265 7.97 -0.21 4.55
C ASP A 265 9.34 0.48 4.46
N TYR A 266 9.51 1.40 3.51
CA TYR A 266 10.71 2.24 3.48
C TYR A 266 10.47 3.55 4.22
N GLY A 267 11.38 3.86 5.13
CA GLY A 267 11.18 4.98 6.03
C GLY A 267 12.45 5.40 6.76
N ALA A 268 12.31 6.45 7.56
CA ALA A 268 13.34 6.92 8.46
C ALA A 268 12.72 7.49 9.74
N GLU A 269 13.56 7.69 10.75
CA GLU A 269 13.12 8.43 11.94
C GLU A 269 12.83 9.89 11.61
N ARG A 270 11.86 10.49 12.30
CA ARG A 270 11.46 11.89 12.08
C ARG A 270 12.64 12.85 12.11
N SER A 271 13.55 12.68 13.06
CA SER A 271 14.75 13.51 13.17
C SER A 271 15.62 13.45 11.92
N GLU A 272 15.75 12.29 11.29
CA GLU A 272 16.47 12.09 10.04
C GLU A 272 15.71 12.69 8.86
N LEU A 273 14.38 12.47 8.78
CA LEU A 273 13.54 13.04 7.72
C LEU A 273 13.63 14.56 7.68
N LEU A 274 13.70 15.21 8.85
CA LEU A 274 13.71 16.66 8.95
C LEU A 274 15.12 17.27 8.86
N SER A 275 16.17 16.54 9.21
CA SER A 275 17.55 17.06 9.20
C SER A 275 18.31 16.79 7.90
N ASP A 276 17.89 15.85 7.08
CA ASP A 276 18.55 15.50 5.82
C ASP A 276 18.32 16.59 4.77
N PRO A 277 19.40 17.28 4.31
CA PRO A 277 19.28 18.31 3.28
C PRO A 277 18.69 17.82 1.96
N GLN A 278 18.83 16.54 1.63
CA GLN A 278 18.26 15.96 0.41
C GLN A 278 16.73 15.84 0.48
N ARG A 279 16.17 15.84 1.69
CA ARG A 279 14.73 15.78 1.96
C ARG A 279 14.11 17.13 2.28
N HIS A 280 14.85 18.24 2.09
CA HIS A 280 14.34 19.60 2.36
C HIS A 280 13.07 19.94 1.56
N ARG A 281 12.88 19.34 0.41
CA ARG A 281 11.67 19.50 -0.44
C ARG A 281 10.60 18.43 -0.22
N GLY A 282 10.69 17.68 0.88
CA GLY A 282 9.83 16.54 1.17
C GLY A 282 10.33 15.24 0.54
N THR A 283 9.53 14.21 0.68
CA THR A 283 9.83 12.83 0.28
C THR A 283 8.88 12.29 -0.78
N LEU A 284 7.89 13.07 -1.20
CA LEU A 284 6.91 12.68 -2.22
C LEU A 284 7.61 12.31 -3.53
N ARG A 285 7.26 11.14 -4.05
CA ARG A 285 7.72 10.62 -5.34
C ARG A 285 6.53 10.17 -6.18
N ALA A 286 6.68 10.27 -7.49
CA ALA A 286 5.74 9.73 -8.45
C ALA A 286 6.48 8.81 -9.42
N PHE A 287 5.94 7.63 -9.68
CA PHE A 287 6.50 6.68 -10.62
C PHE A 287 5.51 6.35 -11.73
N HIS A 288 6.04 6.19 -12.94
CA HIS A 288 5.33 5.67 -14.09
C HIS A 288 6.29 4.86 -14.95
N ARG A 289 5.99 3.59 -15.17
CA ARG A 289 6.83 2.65 -15.94
C ARG A 289 8.29 2.64 -15.48
N HIS A 290 8.50 2.50 -14.18
CA HIS A 290 9.83 2.52 -13.51
C HIS A 290 10.61 3.83 -13.66
N GLN A 291 9.98 4.91 -14.13
CA GLN A 291 10.61 6.23 -14.23
C GLN A 291 10.01 7.19 -13.21
N MET A 292 10.88 7.94 -12.55
CA MET A 292 10.45 9.00 -11.65
C MET A 292 9.91 10.19 -12.45
N ILE A 293 8.76 10.72 -12.01
CA ILE A 293 8.04 11.83 -12.66
C ILE A 293 8.18 13.08 -11.80
N ASP A 294 8.64 14.19 -12.40
CA ASP A 294 8.83 15.46 -11.70
C ASP A 294 7.51 16.18 -11.43
N ASP A 295 6.59 16.22 -12.40
CA ASP A 295 5.28 16.85 -12.24
C ASP A 295 4.26 15.82 -11.74
N VAL A 296 4.19 15.65 -10.43
CA VAL A 296 3.31 14.69 -9.77
C VAL A 296 1.83 15.00 -9.97
N LEU A 297 1.48 16.25 -10.31
CA LEU A 297 0.09 16.68 -10.48
C LEU A 297 -0.45 16.51 -11.90
N ALA A 298 0.42 16.22 -12.88
CA ALA A 298 0.04 16.27 -14.30
C ALA A 298 -1.11 15.33 -14.68
N LYS A 299 -1.10 14.10 -14.13
CA LYS A 299 -2.01 13.04 -14.56
C LYS A 299 -2.51 12.22 -13.34
N PRO A 300 -3.54 12.71 -12.64
CA PRO A 300 -4.12 11.95 -11.53
C PRO A 300 -4.67 10.60 -12.00
N GLY A 301 -4.35 9.54 -11.27
CA GLY A 301 -4.75 8.17 -11.60
C GLY A 301 -3.79 7.40 -12.52
N GLU A 302 -2.72 8.05 -13.03
CA GLU A 302 -1.73 7.39 -13.89
C GLU A 302 -0.38 7.12 -13.20
N TYR A 303 -0.13 7.71 -12.04
CA TYR A 303 1.14 7.63 -11.34
C TYR A 303 0.99 6.91 -10.01
N ASP A 304 1.96 6.06 -9.69
CA ASP A 304 2.18 5.59 -8.34
C ASP A 304 2.77 6.72 -7.51
N LEU A 305 2.08 7.13 -6.45
CA LEU A 305 2.49 8.23 -5.58
C LEU A 305 2.84 7.68 -4.21
N THR A 306 4.07 7.90 -3.79
CA THR A 306 4.55 7.37 -2.53
C THR A 306 5.30 8.43 -1.71
N THR A 307 5.34 8.23 -0.40
CA THR A 307 6.09 9.06 0.54
C THR A 307 6.93 8.19 1.48
N THR A 308 8.00 8.75 2.04
CA THR A 308 8.82 8.03 3.02
C THR A 308 8.11 7.98 4.37
N VAL A 309 7.99 6.78 4.95
CA VAL A 309 7.31 6.58 6.25
C VAL A 309 8.11 7.20 7.40
N ASP A 310 7.43 7.96 8.26
CA ASP A 310 7.95 8.44 9.54
C ASP A 310 7.81 7.35 10.61
N TRP A 311 8.88 6.58 10.83
CA TRP A 311 8.87 5.50 11.82
C TRP A 311 8.65 5.98 13.26
N THR A 312 9.04 7.21 13.58
CA THR A 312 8.73 7.83 14.88
C THR A 312 7.23 7.95 15.06
N GLN A 313 6.50 8.41 14.02
CA GLN A 313 5.04 8.50 14.01
C GLN A 313 4.40 7.13 14.27
N ILE A 314 4.79 6.10 13.51
CA ILE A 314 4.19 4.76 13.61
C ILE A 314 4.41 4.17 14.99
N LYS A 315 5.63 4.27 15.54
CA LYS A 315 5.94 3.79 16.89
C LYS A 315 5.13 4.52 17.98
N GLU A 316 5.03 5.84 17.88
CA GLU A 316 4.28 6.65 18.84
C GLU A 316 2.78 6.40 18.76
N ALA A 317 2.20 6.29 17.55
CA ALA A 317 0.80 5.94 17.36
C ALA A 317 0.47 4.57 17.97
N GLY A 318 1.32 3.57 17.71
CA GLY A 318 1.20 2.24 18.29
C GLY A 318 1.28 2.27 19.82
N LYS A 319 2.27 2.98 20.37
CA LYS A 319 2.41 3.14 21.83
C LYS A 319 1.18 3.77 22.48
N ARG A 320 0.63 4.83 21.88
CA ARG A 320 -0.63 5.45 22.35
C ARG A 320 -1.81 4.50 22.30
N ALA A 321 -1.81 3.57 21.36
CA ALA A 321 -2.84 2.53 21.21
C ALA A 321 -2.59 1.26 22.04
N GLY A 322 -1.58 1.27 22.94
CA GLY A 322 -1.27 0.17 23.84
C GLY A 322 -0.35 -0.92 23.26
N LEU A 323 0.29 -0.65 22.12
CA LEU A 323 1.29 -1.54 21.54
C LEU A 323 2.70 -1.23 22.09
N GLN A 324 3.52 -2.26 22.23
CA GLN A 324 4.95 -2.16 22.58
C GLN A 324 5.81 -2.55 21.39
N THR A 325 6.77 -1.73 21.02
CA THR A 325 7.75 -2.08 19.99
C THR A 325 8.65 -3.21 20.51
N VAL A 326 8.62 -4.35 19.84
CA VAL A 326 9.43 -5.53 20.16
C VAL A 326 10.56 -5.75 19.17
N ARG A 327 10.43 -5.23 17.95
CA ARG A 327 11.48 -5.29 16.92
C ARG A 327 11.40 -4.08 16.00
N HIS A 328 12.54 -3.47 15.65
CA HIS A 328 12.64 -2.44 14.62
C HIS A 328 14.06 -2.49 14.05
N GLU A 329 14.17 -2.85 12.78
CA GLU A 329 15.45 -3.02 12.10
C GLU A 329 15.29 -2.98 10.58
N SER A 330 16.40 -2.94 9.85
CA SER A 330 16.40 -3.01 8.40
C SER A 330 15.92 -4.37 7.90
N LEU A 331 15.19 -4.38 6.79
CA LEU A 331 14.62 -5.61 6.20
C LEU A 331 15.70 -6.64 5.84
N ASN A 332 16.85 -6.21 5.33
CA ASN A 332 17.94 -7.14 4.98
C ASN A 332 18.47 -7.88 6.23
N ARG A 333 18.62 -7.20 7.36
CA ARG A 333 19.01 -7.83 8.62
C ARG A 333 17.93 -8.78 9.10
N PHE A 334 16.67 -8.34 9.11
CA PHE A 334 15.53 -9.18 9.46
C PHE A 334 15.52 -10.49 8.66
N LEU A 335 15.65 -10.41 7.33
CA LEU A 335 15.63 -11.58 6.46
C LEU A 335 16.78 -12.55 6.76
N LEU A 336 17.98 -12.03 7.05
CA LEU A 336 19.12 -12.86 7.44
C LEU A 336 18.86 -13.57 8.78
N ASP A 337 18.36 -12.85 9.78
CA ASP A 337 18.06 -13.38 11.12
C ASP A 337 16.91 -14.41 11.07
N GLU A 338 15.99 -14.29 10.09
CA GLU A 338 14.92 -15.26 9.85
C GLU A 338 15.33 -16.41 8.91
N GLY A 339 16.64 -16.60 8.69
CA GLY A 339 17.18 -17.79 8.02
C GLY A 339 17.05 -17.78 6.50
N LEU A 340 17.13 -16.61 5.88
CA LEU A 340 17.11 -16.46 4.42
C LEU A 340 18.18 -17.33 3.73
N LEU A 341 19.40 -17.44 4.31
CA LEU A 341 20.48 -18.22 3.71
C LEU A 341 20.17 -19.74 3.73
N ASP A 342 19.54 -20.23 4.78
CA ASP A 342 19.11 -21.64 4.85
C ASP A 342 18.05 -21.92 3.80
N GLU A 343 17.11 -20.98 3.60
CA GLU A 343 16.04 -21.12 2.61
C GLU A 343 16.59 -21.10 1.18
N ILE A 344 17.57 -20.25 0.88
CA ILE A 344 18.29 -20.24 -0.40
C ILE A 344 18.92 -21.62 -0.64
N THR A 345 19.67 -22.12 0.33
CA THR A 345 20.33 -23.43 0.27
C THR A 345 19.33 -24.56 -0.01
N ARG A 346 18.18 -24.54 0.71
CA ARG A 346 17.12 -25.52 0.53
C ARG A 346 16.50 -25.44 -0.88
N LEU A 347 16.18 -24.24 -1.35
CA LEU A 347 15.54 -24.04 -2.66
C LEU A 347 16.48 -24.42 -3.81
N VAL A 348 17.75 -24.06 -3.72
CA VAL A 348 18.76 -24.45 -4.74
C VAL A 348 18.93 -25.97 -4.78
N ALA A 349 18.95 -26.65 -3.63
CA ALA A 349 19.07 -28.11 -3.56
C ALA A 349 17.85 -28.86 -4.12
N THR A 350 16.64 -28.26 -4.05
CA THR A 350 15.40 -28.91 -4.52
C THR A 350 15.10 -28.67 -6.00
N HIS A 351 15.72 -27.68 -6.64
CA HIS A 351 15.47 -27.33 -8.04
C HIS A 351 16.59 -27.87 -8.96
N GLN A 352 16.20 -28.66 -9.97
CA GLN A 352 17.12 -29.34 -10.89
C GLN A 352 17.62 -28.46 -12.06
N SER A 353 17.23 -27.17 -12.11
CA SER A 353 17.56 -26.27 -13.22
C SER A 353 18.50 -25.16 -12.76
N ASP A 354 19.66 -25.02 -13.43
CA ASP A 354 20.64 -23.96 -13.22
C ASP A 354 20.03 -22.55 -13.39
N ALA A 355 19.09 -22.40 -14.32
CA ALA A 355 18.40 -21.12 -14.54
C ALA A 355 17.54 -20.69 -13.32
N HIS A 356 16.88 -21.64 -12.68
CA HIS A 356 16.09 -21.37 -11.46
C HIS A 356 16.98 -21.06 -10.25
N ALA A 357 18.08 -21.81 -10.10
CA ALA A 357 19.08 -21.55 -9.06
C ALA A 357 19.70 -20.15 -9.23
N LEU A 358 19.97 -19.73 -10.47
CA LEU A 358 20.47 -18.38 -10.76
C LEU A 358 19.43 -17.29 -10.42
N GLN A 359 18.16 -17.51 -10.75
CA GLN A 359 17.08 -16.57 -10.43
C GLN A 359 16.92 -16.40 -8.91
N ILE A 360 16.90 -17.51 -8.14
CA ILE A 360 16.84 -17.49 -6.67
C ILE A 360 18.03 -16.72 -6.10
N SER A 361 19.25 -17.01 -6.59
CA SER A 361 20.48 -16.35 -6.13
C SER A 361 20.49 -14.85 -6.45
N THR A 362 19.98 -14.45 -7.61
CA THR A 362 19.88 -13.02 -8.00
C THR A 362 18.88 -12.28 -7.11
N SER A 363 17.69 -12.83 -6.92
CA SER A 363 16.67 -12.25 -6.01
C SER A 363 17.19 -12.16 -4.56
N ALA A 364 17.92 -13.18 -4.11
CA ALA A 364 18.52 -13.17 -2.79
C ALA A 364 19.56 -12.06 -2.63
N ARG A 365 20.39 -11.83 -3.65
CA ARG A 365 21.39 -10.73 -3.62
C ARG A 365 20.72 -9.37 -3.50
N GLU A 366 19.65 -9.10 -4.23
CA GLU A 366 18.89 -7.85 -4.14
C GLU A 366 18.32 -7.62 -2.73
N MET A 367 18.00 -8.69 -1.99
CA MET A 367 17.48 -8.63 -0.62
C MET A 367 18.55 -8.49 0.47
N ILE A 368 19.79 -8.95 0.20
CA ILE A 368 20.86 -9.02 1.22
C ILE A 368 21.85 -7.86 1.09
N MET A 369 22.12 -7.40 -0.13
CA MET A 369 23.20 -6.43 -0.37
C MET A 369 22.94 -5.10 0.33
N PRO A 370 24.00 -4.48 0.92
CA PRO A 370 23.87 -3.22 1.68
C PRO A 370 23.32 -2.04 0.87
N HIS A 371 23.36 -2.11 -0.45
CA HIS A 371 22.84 -1.11 -1.38
C HIS A 371 21.69 -1.67 -2.25
N GLY A 372 21.17 -2.85 -1.88
CA GLY A 372 20.01 -3.45 -2.53
C GLY A 372 18.70 -2.80 -2.08
N MET A 373 17.61 -3.15 -2.74
CA MET A 373 16.26 -2.62 -2.45
C MET A 373 15.90 -2.76 -0.96
N ALA A 374 16.17 -3.92 -0.35
CA ALA A 374 15.83 -4.19 1.05
C ALA A 374 16.59 -3.34 2.08
N SER A 375 17.66 -2.63 1.69
CA SER A 375 18.42 -1.79 2.63
C SER A 375 17.68 -0.50 3.04
N SER A 376 16.78 -0.02 2.20
CA SER A 376 15.94 1.16 2.49
C SER A 376 14.66 0.79 3.22
N PHE A 377 14.29 -0.49 3.25
CA PHE A 377 13.13 -0.99 3.96
C PHE A 377 13.46 -1.34 5.40
N GLN A 378 12.46 -1.19 6.26
CA GLN A 378 12.54 -1.57 7.67
C GLN A 378 11.35 -2.45 8.03
N VAL A 379 11.54 -3.26 9.05
CA VAL A 379 10.52 -4.09 9.68
C VAL A 379 10.27 -3.57 11.08
N LEU A 380 9.07 -3.15 11.36
CA LEU A 380 8.62 -2.78 12.70
C LEU A 380 7.61 -3.81 13.18
N ALA A 381 7.88 -4.47 14.31
CA ALA A 381 6.92 -5.33 14.99
C ALA A 381 6.56 -4.72 16.34
N GLN A 382 5.27 -4.61 16.61
CA GLN A 382 4.71 -4.11 17.86
C GLN A 382 3.76 -5.15 18.45
N ALA A 383 3.90 -5.45 19.72
CA ALA A 383 3.12 -6.46 20.43
C ALA A 383 2.02 -5.82 21.27
N LYS A 384 0.90 -6.52 21.42
CA LYS A 384 -0.15 -6.28 22.40
C LYS A 384 -0.35 -7.53 23.23
N SER A 385 -0.14 -7.40 24.53
CA SER A 385 -0.47 -8.45 25.49
C SER A 385 -1.91 -8.29 25.96
N ALA A 386 -2.58 -9.41 26.23
CA ALA A 386 -3.90 -9.42 26.81
C ALA A 386 -3.92 -8.76 28.19
#